data_3bf9c92334d0d2976ad37fe47140efca
#
_entry.id   3bf9c92334d0d2976ad37fe47140efca
#
_cell.length_a   1.000
_cell.length_b   1.000
_cell.length_c   1.000
_cell.angle_alpha   90.00
_cell.angle_beta   90.00
_cell.angle_gamma   90.00
#
_symmetry.space_group_name_H-M   'P 1'
#
loop_
_entity.id
_entity.type
_entity.pdbx_description
1 polymer ?
#
loop_
_entity_poly.entity_id
_entity_poly.type
_entity_poly.pdbx_seq_one_letter_code
_entity_poly.pdbx_strand_id
1 'polypeptide(L)'
;MRSFVLSAAVLAALSTNAAAQPSWDEHVVVLPPLPAPNLPENAKPSDFLRAAQSSLAAGHKGEAQVALEMAQTRLLDRSVPLGHTEDPSKSPLVGQISQALQALAAGDRAACMQAIQAAIGGATAEGL
;
A
#
# COMPACT_ATOMS: atom_id res chain seq x y z
N MET A 1 -54.26 -25.77 58.18
CA MET A 1 -54.17 -27.00 57.41
C MET A 1 -53.05 -26.88 56.39
N ARG A 2 -52.02 -27.56 56.62
CA ARG A 2 -50.87 -27.98 55.82
C ARG A 2 -50.42 -27.08 54.64
N SER A 3 -49.51 -26.17 54.95
CA SER A 3 -48.67 -25.41 54.02
C SER A 3 -47.52 -26.31 53.55
N PHE A 4 -47.43 -26.52 52.26
CA PHE A 4 -46.23 -27.08 51.61
C PHE A 4 -45.44 -25.94 50.99
N VAL A 5 -44.32 -25.66 51.58
CA VAL A 5 -43.32 -24.76 51.03
C VAL A 5 -42.41 -25.60 50.10
N LEU A 6 -42.54 -25.41 48.80
CA LEU A 6 -41.58 -25.93 47.83
C LEU A 6 -40.48 -24.91 47.63
N SER A 7 -39.31 -25.19 48.17
CA SER A 7 -38.09 -24.44 47.82
C SER A 7 -37.56 -24.92 46.47
N ALA A 8 -37.67 -24.07 45.46
CA ALA A 8 -36.99 -24.30 44.19
C ALA A 8 -35.58 -23.72 44.26
N ALA A 9 -34.59 -24.60 44.31
CA ALA A 9 -33.19 -24.24 44.15
C ALA A 9 -32.90 -23.99 42.64
N VAL A 10 -32.68 -22.74 42.29
CA VAL A 10 -32.21 -22.38 40.95
C VAL A 10 -30.69 -22.55 40.94
N LEU A 11 -30.19 -23.60 40.30
CA LEU A 11 -28.79 -23.73 39.93
C LEU A 11 -28.52 -22.83 38.73
N ALA A 12 -27.87 -21.72 38.98
CA ALA A 12 -27.30 -20.90 37.92
C ALA A 12 -26.04 -21.60 37.38
N ALA A 13 -26.16 -22.23 36.21
CA ALA A 13 -25.03 -22.72 35.47
C ALA A 13 -24.29 -21.52 34.87
N LEU A 14 -23.19 -21.12 35.44
CA LEU A 14 -22.21 -20.21 34.86
C LEU A 14 -21.55 -20.91 33.69
N SER A 15 -22.10 -20.73 32.50
CA SER A 15 -21.43 -21.08 31.25
C SER A 15 -20.29 -20.09 31.06
N THR A 16 -19.09 -20.45 31.43
CA THR A 16 -17.87 -19.75 31.05
C THR A 16 -17.68 -19.94 29.55
N ASN A 17 -18.15 -18.96 28.79
CA ASN A 17 -17.83 -18.84 27.39
C ASN A 17 -16.34 -18.48 27.31
N ALA A 18 -15.49 -19.52 27.28
CA ALA A 18 -14.10 -19.35 26.92
C ALA A 18 -14.09 -18.97 25.42
N ALA A 19 -14.17 -17.67 25.14
CA ALA A 19 -13.89 -17.16 23.81
C ALA A 19 -12.47 -17.63 23.45
N ALA A 20 -12.35 -18.52 22.48
CA ALA A 20 -11.07 -18.91 21.92
C ALA A 20 -10.44 -17.62 21.37
N GLN A 21 -9.43 -17.12 22.06
CA GLN A 21 -8.64 -16.01 21.54
C GLN A 21 -7.91 -16.55 20.30
N PRO A 22 -7.96 -15.85 19.17
CA PRO A 22 -7.16 -16.23 18.02
C PRO A 22 -5.70 -16.25 18.47
N SER A 23 -5.08 -17.42 18.40
CA SER A 23 -3.65 -17.54 18.62
C SER A 23 -2.96 -16.82 17.47
N TRP A 24 -2.26 -15.74 17.77
CA TRP A 24 -1.45 -14.96 16.81
C TRP A 24 -0.28 -15.76 16.24
N ASP A 25 -0.12 -17.01 16.68
CA ASP A 25 0.91 -17.94 16.21
C ASP A 25 0.50 -18.72 14.95
N GLU A 26 -0.71 -18.53 14.44
CA GLU A 26 -1.12 -19.15 13.18
C GLU A 26 -0.43 -18.45 12.01
N HIS A 27 0.74 -18.98 11.68
CA HIS A 27 1.41 -18.88 10.37
C HIS A 27 1.21 -17.52 9.71
N VAL A 28 1.99 -16.54 10.11
CA VAL A 28 2.21 -15.36 9.29
C VAL A 28 2.78 -15.88 7.97
N VAL A 29 1.91 -16.06 6.98
CA VAL A 29 2.34 -16.33 5.62
C VAL A 29 3.03 -15.06 5.14
N VAL A 30 4.34 -15.01 5.34
CA VAL A 30 5.15 -13.94 4.76
C VAL A 30 5.11 -14.16 3.26
N LEU A 31 4.30 -13.35 2.58
CA LEU A 31 4.29 -13.34 1.12
C LEU A 31 5.69 -12.94 0.62
N PRO A 32 6.20 -13.60 -0.42
CA PRO A 32 7.46 -13.20 -0.99
C PRO A 32 7.37 -11.72 -1.41
N PRO A 33 8.45 -10.94 -1.24
CA PRO A 33 8.47 -9.56 -1.67
C PRO A 33 8.18 -9.48 -3.17
N LEU A 34 7.44 -8.47 -3.58
CA LEU A 34 7.21 -8.21 -5.00
C LEU A 34 8.55 -7.95 -5.69
N PRO A 35 8.76 -8.46 -6.91
CA PRO A 35 9.99 -8.22 -7.62
C PRO A 35 10.16 -6.72 -7.88
N ALA A 36 11.27 -6.16 -7.40
CA ALA A 36 11.64 -4.78 -7.63
C ALA A 36 12.36 -4.62 -8.97
N PRO A 37 12.25 -3.47 -9.64
CA PRO A 37 13.02 -3.20 -10.83
C PRO A 37 14.51 -3.22 -10.52
N ASN A 38 15.29 -3.89 -11.36
CA ASN A 38 16.76 -3.96 -11.21
C ASN A 38 17.40 -2.66 -11.71
N LEU A 39 17.35 -1.63 -10.88
CA LEU A 39 17.94 -0.32 -11.14
C LEU A 39 19.02 -0.01 -10.11
N PRO A 40 20.05 0.79 -10.47
CA PRO A 40 21.10 1.17 -9.54
C PRO A 40 20.56 2.07 -8.41
N GLU A 41 21.27 2.11 -7.28
CA GLU A 41 20.84 2.89 -6.11
C GLU A 41 20.71 4.41 -6.40
N ASN A 42 21.48 4.92 -7.36
CA ASN A 42 21.43 6.31 -7.79
C ASN A 42 20.44 6.58 -8.94
N ALA A 43 19.58 5.60 -9.27
CA ALA A 43 18.57 5.76 -10.32
C ALA A 43 17.66 6.94 -10.02
N LYS A 44 17.33 7.67 -11.09
CA LYS A 44 16.46 8.83 -11.02
C LYS A 44 14.99 8.42 -10.91
N PRO A 45 14.11 9.29 -10.41
CA PRO A 45 12.67 9.04 -10.43
C PRO A 45 12.14 8.67 -11.82
N SER A 46 12.63 9.31 -12.87
CA SER A 46 12.26 9.00 -14.27
C SER A 46 12.64 7.57 -14.70
N ASP A 47 13.71 7.00 -14.16
CA ASP A 47 14.12 5.63 -14.50
C ASP A 47 13.14 4.61 -13.91
N PHE A 48 12.70 4.85 -12.67
CA PHE A 48 11.65 4.04 -12.02
C PHE A 48 10.30 4.18 -12.75
N LEU A 49 9.94 5.38 -13.22
CA LEU A 49 8.72 5.58 -14.00
C LEU A 49 8.76 4.83 -15.34
N ARG A 50 9.90 4.81 -16.03
CA ARG A 50 10.09 4.02 -17.25
C ARG A 50 10.03 2.52 -16.96
N ALA A 51 10.60 2.07 -15.84
CA ALA A 51 10.50 0.68 -15.41
C ALA A 51 9.04 0.31 -15.14
N ALA A 52 8.28 1.17 -14.44
CA ALA A 52 6.85 0.97 -14.20
C ALA A 52 6.06 0.87 -15.52
N GLN A 53 6.36 1.73 -16.48
CA GLN A 53 5.74 1.71 -17.81
C GLN A 53 6.00 0.38 -18.53
N SER A 54 7.26 -0.07 -18.52
CA SER A 54 7.67 -1.33 -19.15
C SER A 54 7.01 -2.53 -18.49
N SER A 55 7.02 -2.61 -17.16
CA SER A 55 6.38 -3.70 -16.40
C SER A 55 4.88 -3.74 -16.62
N LEU A 56 4.21 -2.58 -16.65
CA LEU A 56 2.79 -2.49 -16.94
C LEU A 56 2.47 -2.94 -18.37
N ALA A 57 3.30 -2.57 -19.35
CA ALA A 57 3.18 -3.00 -20.74
C ALA A 57 3.31 -4.53 -20.86
N ALA A 58 4.18 -5.15 -20.08
CA ALA A 58 4.38 -6.59 -20.00
C ALA A 58 3.28 -7.32 -19.20
N GLY A 59 2.39 -6.59 -18.51
CA GLY A 59 1.34 -7.18 -17.68
C GLY A 59 1.77 -7.49 -16.24
N HIS A 60 2.97 -7.10 -15.84
CA HIS A 60 3.54 -7.31 -14.52
C HIS A 60 3.10 -6.20 -13.54
N LYS A 61 1.84 -6.26 -13.10
CA LYS A 61 1.25 -5.23 -12.23
C LYS A 61 2.01 -5.01 -10.93
N GLY A 62 2.48 -6.09 -10.30
CA GLY A 62 3.23 -6.01 -9.03
C GLY A 62 4.55 -5.27 -9.19
N GLU A 63 5.32 -5.55 -10.24
CA GLU A 63 6.56 -4.84 -10.55
C GLU A 63 6.30 -3.37 -10.87
N ALA A 64 5.23 -3.08 -11.63
CA ALA A 64 4.83 -1.72 -11.95
C ALA A 64 4.48 -0.94 -10.67
N GLN A 65 3.77 -1.56 -9.73
CA GLN A 65 3.45 -0.94 -8.44
C GLN A 65 4.73 -0.59 -7.67
N VAL A 66 5.63 -1.55 -7.50
CA VAL A 66 6.89 -1.32 -6.77
C VAL A 66 7.70 -0.22 -7.42
N ALA A 67 7.79 -0.20 -8.75
CA ALA A 67 8.52 0.84 -9.47
C ALA A 67 7.89 2.24 -9.26
N LEU A 68 6.56 2.36 -9.24
CA LEU A 68 5.86 3.62 -8.95
C LEU A 68 6.09 4.09 -7.51
N GLU A 69 6.03 3.19 -6.55
CA GLU A 69 6.30 3.50 -5.14
C GLU A 69 7.75 3.95 -4.93
N MET A 70 8.71 3.31 -5.60
CA MET A 70 10.12 3.72 -5.57
C MET A 70 10.32 5.09 -6.22
N ALA A 71 9.67 5.38 -7.35
CA ALA A 71 9.70 6.70 -7.97
C ALA A 71 9.17 7.77 -7.02
N GLN A 72 8.05 7.51 -6.35
CA GLN A 72 7.45 8.41 -5.38
C GLN A 72 8.39 8.67 -4.19
N THR A 73 8.97 7.62 -3.62
CA THR A 73 9.94 7.72 -2.52
C THR A 73 11.14 8.59 -2.92
N ARG A 74 11.72 8.36 -4.11
CA ARG A 74 12.85 9.15 -4.60
C ARG A 74 12.51 10.63 -4.79
N LEU A 75 11.29 10.93 -5.21
CA LEU A 75 10.82 12.32 -5.31
C LEU A 75 10.67 12.98 -3.95
N LEU A 76 10.07 12.27 -2.99
CA LEU A 76 9.88 12.77 -1.64
C LEU A 76 11.22 13.01 -0.93
N ASP A 77 12.18 12.11 -1.07
CA ASP A 77 13.52 12.25 -0.49
C ASP A 77 14.28 13.49 -1.01
N ARG A 78 14.01 13.88 -2.26
CA ARG A 78 14.66 15.06 -2.88
C ARG A 78 13.96 16.38 -2.59
N SER A 79 12.67 16.34 -2.33
CA SER A 79 11.83 17.54 -2.27
C SER A 79 11.70 18.14 -0.87
N VAL A 80 12.28 17.52 0.16
CA VAL A 80 12.18 18.00 1.54
C VAL A 80 13.45 18.77 1.94
N PRO A 81 13.42 20.11 2.00
CA PRO A 81 14.51 20.89 2.61
C PRO A 81 14.62 20.57 4.09
N LEU A 82 15.83 20.63 4.62
CA LEU A 82 16.08 20.49 6.07
C LEU A 82 15.21 21.48 6.85
N GLY A 83 14.39 20.97 7.76
CA GLY A 83 13.49 21.77 8.60
C GLY A 83 12.04 21.88 8.09
N HIS A 84 11.69 21.28 6.96
CA HIS A 84 10.34 21.28 6.37
C HIS A 84 9.74 19.89 6.20
N THR A 85 10.11 18.96 7.05
CA THR A 85 9.66 17.55 6.99
C THR A 85 8.16 17.37 7.26
N GLU A 86 7.53 18.38 7.87
CA GLU A 86 6.11 18.38 8.20
C GLU A 86 5.22 18.92 7.06
N ASP A 87 5.83 19.54 6.04
CA ASP A 87 5.08 20.14 4.95
C ASP A 87 4.74 19.09 3.87
N PRO A 88 3.47 18.94 3.46
CA PRO A 88 3.10 18.04 2.37
C PRO A 88 3.78 18.46 1.07
N SER A 89 4.29 17.48 0.33
CA SER A 89 4.87 17.76 -1.00
C SER A 89 3.82 18.38 -1.92
N LYS A 90 4.14 19.56 -2.47
CA LYS A 90 3.32 20.28 -3.46
C LYS A 90 3.70 19.93 -4.91
N SER A 91 4.61 18.97 -5.11
CA SER A 91 5.03 18.58 -6.44
C SER A 91 3.87 17.95 -7.23
N PRO A 92 3.51 18.47 -8.39
CA PRO A 92 2.49 17.90 -9.26
C PRO A 92 2.85 16.47 -9.69
N LEU A 93 4.12 16.15 -9.73
CA LEU A 93 4.63 14.84 -10.11
C LEU A 93 4.25 13.75 -9.08
N VAL A 94 4.28 14.07 -7.79
CA VAL A 94 3.80 13.16 -6.73
C VAL A 94 2.31 12.87 -6.91
N GLY A 95 1.51 13.88 -7.26
CA GLY A 95 0.09 13.71 -7.58
C GLY A 95 -0.15 12.81 -8.78
N GLN A 96 0.62 12.94 -9.84
CA GLN A 96 0.53 12.10 -11.04
C GLN A 96 0.88 10.64 -10.75
N ILE A 97 1.92 10.40 -9.93
CA ILE A 97 2.28 9.04 -9.50
C ILE A 97 1.17 8.43 -8.61
N SER A 98 0.60 9.23 -7.72
CA SER A 98 -0.54 8.77 -6.90
C SER A 98 -1.74 8.39 -7.75
N GLN A 99 -2.04 9.13 -8.81
CA GLN A 99 -3.08 8.79 -9.78
C GLN A 99 -2.77 7.48 -10.51
N ALA A 100 -1.51 7.28 -10.91
CA ALA A 100 -1.08 6.01 -11.53
C ALA A 100 -1.30 4.82 -10.60
N LEU A 101 -0.93 4.94 -9.32
CA LEU A 101 -1.14 3.89 -8.31
C LEU A 101 -2.61 3.61 -8.07
N GLN A 102 -3.46 4.64 -8.01
CA GLN A 102 -4.92 4.48 -7.88
C GLN A 102 -5.53 3.76 -9.09
N ALA A 103 -5.14 4.16 -10.30
CA ALA A 103 -5.59 3.51 -11.53
C ALA A 103 -5.13 2.04 -11.60
N LEU A 104 -3.90 1.76 -11.15
CA LEU A 104 -3.37 0.40 -11.07
C LEU A 104 -4.17 -0.47 -10.10
N ALA A 105 -4.49 0.07 -8.92
CA ALA A 105 -5.31 -0.60 -7.91
C ALA A 105 -6.74 -0.86 -8.41
N ALA A 106 -7.31 0.09 -9.17
CA ALA A 106 -8.62 -0.07 -9.80
C ALA A 106 -8.63 -1.04 -11.00
N GLY A 107 -7.45 -1.48 -11.46
CA GLY A 107 -7.30 -2.34 -12.63
C GLY A 107 -7.45 -1.59 -13.97
N ASP A 108 -7.49 -0.27 -13.95
CA ASP A 108 -7.54 0.56 -15.16
C ASP A 108 -6.13 0.77 -15.72
N ARG A 109 -5.73 -0.16 -16.57
CA ARG A 109 -4.42 -0.14 -17.22
C ARG A 109 -4.22 1.08 -18.12
N ALA A 110 -5.26 1.52 -18.81
CA ALA A 110 -5.16 2.64 -19.73
C ALA A 110 -4.94 3.96 -18.99
N ALA A 111 -5.72 4.22 -17.94
CA ALA A 111 -5.56 5.40 -17.09
C ALA A 111 -4.20 5.37 -16.36
N CYS A 112 -3.76 4.20 -15.87
CA CYS A 112 -2.45 4.04 -15.25
C CYS A 112 -1.32 4.39 -16.23
N MET A 113 -1.37 3.88 -17.45
CA MET A 113 -0.37 4.16 -18.49
C MET A 113 -0.31 5.66 -18.84
N GLN A 114 -1.45 6.31 -18.95
CA GLN A 114 -1.52 7.76 -19.21
C GLN A 114 -0.90 8.57 -18.06
N ALA A 115 -1.21 8.22 -16.82
CA ALA A 115 -0.66 8.87 -15.64
C ALA A 115 0.88 8.69 -15.55
N ILE A 116 1.38 7.49 -15.86
CA ILE A 116 2.83 7.22 -15.91
C ILE A 116 3.50 8.08 -17.00
N GLN A 117 2.92 8.16 -18.19
CA GLN A 117 3.47 8.98 -19.28
C GLN A 117 3.51 10.48 -18.91
N ALA A 118 2.45 10.98 -18.28
CA ALA A 118 2.42 12.35 -17.79
C ALA A 118 3.52 12.59 -16.73
N ALA A 119 3.69 11.64 -15.81
CA ALA A 119 4.74 11.70 -14.80
C ALA A 119 6.16 11.68 -15.40
N ILE A 120 6.41 10.86 -16.43
CA ILE A 120 7.68 10.83 -17.15
C ILE A 120 7.96 12.18 -17.80
N GLY A 121 6.95 12.78 -18.46
CA GLY A 121 7.05 14.10 -19.06
C GLY A 121 7.40 15.18 -18.03
N GLY A 122 6.73 15.19 -16.89
CA GLY A 122 7.01 16.09 -15.78
C GLY A 122 8.41 15.90 -15.21
N ALA A 123 8.81 14.66 -14.92
CA ALA A 123 10.14 14.35 -14.41
C ALA A 123 11.26 14.80 -15.36
N THR A 124 11.06 14.58 -16.66
CA THR A 124 12.02 15.02 -17.69
C THR A 124 12.15 16.54 -17.76
N ALA A 125 11.04 17.27 -17.64
CA ALA A 125 11.02 18.73 -17.61
C ALA A 125 11.75 19.32 -16.39
N GLU A 126 11.70 18.60 -15.25
CA GLU A 126 12.37 18.98 -14.01
C GLU A 126 13.82 18.46 -13.93
N GLY A 127 14.30 17.69 -14.91
CA GLY A 127 15.66 17.11 -14.93
C GLY A 127 15.87 15.93 -13.98
N LEU A 128 14.79 15.30 -13.58
CA LEU A 128 14.74 14.19 -12.61
C LEU A 128 14.87 12.82 -13.28
#